data_ecdc85cffd39ebe7e751c373ba8e96b9
#
_entry.id   ecdc85cffd39ebe7e751c373ba8e96b9
#
_cell.length_a   1.000
_cell.length_b   1.000
_cell.length_c   1.000
_cell.angle_alpha   90.00
_cell.angle_beta   90.00
_cell.angle_gamma   90.00
#
_symmetry.space_group_name_H-M   'P 1'
#
loop_
_entity.id
_entity.type
_entity.pdbx_description
1 polymer ?
#
loop_
_entity_poly.entity_id
_entity_poly.type
_entity_poly.pdbx_seq_one_letter_code
_entity_poly.pdbx_strand_id
1 'polypeptide(L)'
;MRHWKVPNDMTNSSSAAPQRSLGRPFLLLGLALAVLGIAAYAVQISLQRLIAPWYMPILASLGVVLVIISLLERRTVWRASALLAVLVLASAQWAFLYAARLPPYTGPIVVGRPFPAFEAKRADGTPFTQRDLAGDTHNVLVFFRGRW
;
A
#
# COMPACT_ATOMS: atom_id res chain seq x y z
N MET A 1 -78.50 2.93 29.21
CA MET A 1 -77.07 3.08 29.55
C MET A 1 -76.26 2.96 28.24
N ARG A 2 -75.67 4.05 27.71
CA ARG A 2 -74.93 4.09 26.51
C ARG A 2 -73.44 3.93 26.87
N HIS A 3 -72.86 2.78 26.50
CA HIS A 3 -71.40 2.58 26.62
C HIS A 3 -70.66 3.48 25.62
N TRP A 4 -69.88 4.41 26.15
CA TRP A 4 -68.99 5.27 25.40
C TRP A 4 -67.73 4.46 25.05
N LYS A 5 -67.51 4.19 23.76
CA LYS A 5 -66.35 3.48 23.28
C LYS A 5 -65.25 4.53 22.96
N VAL A 6 -64.21 4.59 23.81
CA VAL A 6 -63.06 5.47 23.60
C VAL A 6 -62.25 4.92 22.41
N PRO A 7 -61.96 5.73 21.38
CA PRO A 7 -61.07 5.32 20.30
C PRO A 7 -59.62 5.25 20.81
N ASN A 8 -59.02 4.08 20.74
CA ASN A 8 -57.64 3.82 21.16
C ASN A 8 -56.59 4.19 20.07
N ASP A 9 -56.81 5.27 19.29
CA ASP A 9 -55.98 5.59 18.14
C ASP A 9 -54.95 6.70 18.37
N MET A 10 -54.56 6.98 19.61
CA MET A 10 -53.57 8.04 19.88
C MET A 10 -52.31 7.56 20.61
N THR A 11 -51.76 6.43 20.28
CA THR A 11 -50.38 6.12 20.73
C THR A 11 -49.69 5.17 19.75
N ASN A 12 -49.07 5.70 18.75
CA ASN A 12 -47.76 5.21 18.23
C ASN A 12 -47.38 5.84 16.89
N SER A 13 -47.39 7.15 16.82
CA SER A 13 -46.52 7.81 15.84
C SER A 13 -45.13 8.05 16.43
N SER A 14 -44.52 6.99 16.90
CA SER A 14 -43.07 6.95 17.10
C SER A 14 -42.45 7.04 15.71
N SER A 15 -42.19 8.25 15.24
CA SER A 15 -41.36 8.52 14.05
C SER A 15 -39.98 7.98 14.34
N ALA A 16 -39.79 6.69 14.01
CA ALA A 16 -38.48 6.08 13.94
C ALA A 16 -37.69 6.88 12.90
N ALA A 17 -36.82 7.76 13.37
CA ALA A 17 -35.87 8.47 12.53
C ALA A 17 -35.18 7.42 11.63
N PRO A 18 -35.04 7.66 10.31
CA PRO A 18 -34.42 6.71 9.43
C PRO A 18 -33.00 6.44 9.92
N GLN A 19 -32.76 5.26 10.46
CA GLN A 19 -31.41 4.82 10.83
C GLN A 19 -30.58 4.80 9.56
N ARG A 20 -29.78 5.83 9.35
CA ARG A 20 -28.81 5.89 8.26
C ARG A 20 -27.88 4.69 8.40
N SER A 21 -28.04 3.68 7.56
CA SER A 21 -27.14 2.54 7.55
C SER A 21 -25.75 3.02 7.15
N LEU A 22 -24.81 3.06 8.10
CA LEU A 22 -23.43 3.48 7.90
C LEU A 22 -22.64 2.48 7.02
N GLY A 23 -23.18 1.31 6.74
CA GLY A 23 -22.52 0.26 6.00
C GLY A 23 -22.17 0.59 4.54
N ARG A 24 -22.94 1.45 3.85
CA ARG A 24 -22.59 1.90 2.50
C ARG A 24 -21.37 2.81 2.48
N PRO A 25 -21.29 3.87 3.31
CA PRO A 25 -20.09 4.71 3.33
C PRO A 25 -18.84 3.93 3.76
N PHE A 26 -18.92 3.00 4.70
CA PHE A 26 -17.77 2.16 5.09
C PHE A 26 -17.30 1.26 3.96
N LEU A 27 -18.22 0.68 3.17
CA LEU A 27 -17.84 -0.10 1.99
C LEU A 27 -17.11 0.75 0.96
N LEU A 28 -17.66 1.91 0.60
CA LEU A 28 -17.07 2.80 -0.40
C LEU A 28 -15.72 3.35 0.06
N LEU A 29 -15.61 3.75 1.33
CA LEU A 29 -14.37 4.24 1.88
C LEU A 29 -13.30 3.15 1.92
N GLY A 30 -13.66 1.93 2.29
CA GLY A 30 -12.74 0.79 2.29
C GLY A 30 -12.20 0.45 0.91
N LEU A 31 -13.07 0.44 -0.12
CA LEU A 31 -12.66 0.27 -1.52
C LEU A 31 -11.77 1.42 -1.99
N ALA A 32 -12.15 2.66 -1.66
CA ALA A 32 -11.39 3.85 -2.03
C ALA A 32 -9.98 3.83 -1.44
N LEU A 33 -9.82 3.46 -0.16
CA LEU A 33 -8.51 3.35 0.50
C LEU A 33 -7.63 2.29 -0.15
N ALA A 34 -8.20 1.13 -0.50
CA ALA A 34 -7.45 0.06 -1.15
C ALA A 34 -6.88 0.48 -2.52
N VAL A 35 -7.64 1.27 -3.29
CA VAL A 35 -7.23 1.78 -4.60
C VAL A 35 -6.31 3.00 -4.47
N LEU A 36 -6.55 3.87 -3.47
CA LEU A 36 -5.78 5.09 -3.24
C LEU A 36 -4.29 4.79 -3.04
N GLY A 37 -3.96 3.71 -2.32
CA GLY A 37 -2.58 3.28 -2.13
C GLY A 37 -1.86 3.01 -3.45
N ILE A 38 -2.54 2.32 -4.38
CA ILE A 38 -2.00 2.02 -5.72
C ILE A 38 -1.87 3.29 -6.55
N ALA A 39 -2.88 4.16 -6.53
CA ALA A 39 -2.85 5.42 -7.27
C ALA A 39 -1.70 6.33 -6.78
N ALA A 40 -1.52 6.45 -5.46
CA ALA A 40 -0.41 7.19 -4.87
C ALA A 40 0.95 6.63 -5.29
N TYR A 41 1.08 5.30 -5.37
CA TYR A 41 2.30 4.66 -5.84
C TYR A 41 2.57 4.94 -7.33
N ALA A 42 1.55 4.90 -8.17
CA ALA A 42 1.68 5.24 -9.59
C ALA A 42 2.17 6.69 -9.78
N VAL A 43 1.62 7.64 -9.02
CA VAL A 43 2.08 9.04 -9.00
C VAL A 43 3.53 9.15 -8.51
N GLN A 44 3.88 8.40 -7.47
CA GLN A 44 5.25 8.39 -6.93
C GLN A 44 6.28 7.93 -7.98
N ILE A 45 5.95 6.87 -8.73
CA ILE A 45 6.79 6.40 -9.85
C ILE A 45 6.91 7.48 -10.92
N SER A 46 5.81 8.11 -11.32
CA SER A 46 5.80 9.16 -12.32
C SER A 46 6.68 10.36 -11.93
N LEU A 47 6.76 10.66 -10.64
CA LEU A 47 7.62 11.71 -10.08
C LEU A 47 9.07 11.23 -9.82
N GLN A 48 9.42 10.01 -10.21
CA GLN A 48 10.73 9.38 -10.00
C GLN A 48 11.20 9.39 -8.52
N ARG A 49 10.26 9.45 -7.57
CA ARG A 49 10.54 9.38 -6.14
C ARG A 49 10.49 7.95 -5.66
N LEU A 50 11.64 7.29 -5.59
CA LEU A 50 11.77 5.90 -5.15
C LEU A 50 11.81 5.81 -3.62
N ILE A 51 10.65 6.01 -2.98
CA ILE A 51 10.49 5.78 -1.54
C ILE A 51 9.79 4.43 -1.37
N ALA A 52 10.21 3.62 -0.40
CA ALA A 52 9.58 2.33 -0.15
C ALA A 52 8.07 2.51 0.16
N PRO A 53 7.15 1.88 -0.60
CA PRO A 53 5.72 2.20 -0.56
C PRO A 53 4.98 1.46 0.57
N TRP A 54 5.44 1.58 1.83
CA TRP A 54 4.83 0.95 2.99
C TRP A 54 3.38 1.38 3.23
N TYR A 55 3.04 2.62 2.83
CA TYR A 55 1.69 3.15 2.95
C TYR A 55 0.66 2.36 2.14
N MET A 56 1.07 1.77 1.02
CA MET A 56 0.20 1.07 0.09
C MET A 56 -0.51 -0.14 0.75
N PRO A 57 0.18 -1.14 1.32
CA PRO A 57 -0.49 -2.25 1.97
C PRO A 57 -1.15 -1.86 3.30
N ILE A 58 -0.69 -0.79 3.97
CA ILE A 58 -1.32 -0.29 5.19
C ILE A 58 -2.71 0.27 4.86
N LEU A 59 -2.83 1.12 3.83
CA LEU A 59 -4.12 1.65 3.37
C LEU A 59 -5.07 0.54 2.93
N ALA A 60 -4.55 -0.47 2.21
CA ALA A 60 -5.36 -1.62 1.82
C ALA A 60 -5.85 -2.42 3.03
N SER A 61 -5.01 -2.62 4.05
CA SER A 61 -5.40 -3.31 5.29
C SER A 61 -6.48 -2.55 6.06
N LEU A 62 -6.38 -1.22 6.14
CA LEU A 62 -7.45 -0.37 6.69
C LEU A 62 -8.74 -0.50 5.87
N GLY A 63 -8.62 -0.56 4.54
CA GLY A 63 -9.74 -0.82 3.65
C GLY A 63 -10.44 -2.13 3.95
N VAL A 64 -9.70 -3.21 4.19
CA VAL A 64 -10.24 -4.52 4.60
C VAL A 64 -11.05 -4.38 5.89
N VAL A 65 -10.53 -3.70 6.91
CA VAL A 65 -11.23 -3.50 8.19
C VAL A 65 -12.57 -2.79 7.98
N LEU A 66 -12.60 -1.73 7.19
CA LEU A 66 -13.84 -0.98 6.91
C LEU A 66 -14.87 -1.82 6.16
N VAL A 67 -14.44 -2.65 5.20
CA VAL A 67 -15.33 -3.56 4.48
C VAL A 67 -15.87 -4.65 5.40
N ILE A 68 -15.07 -5.16 6.35
CA ILE A 68 -15.53 -6.10 7.38
C ILE A 68 -16.62 -5.44 8.23
N ILE A 69 -16.41 -4.23 8.73
CA ILE A 69 -17.43 -3.50 9.51
C ILE A 69 -18.72 -3.36 8.70
N SER A 70 -18.60 -2.99 7.41
CA SER A 70 -19.74 -2.90 6.50
C SER A 70 -20.48 -4.24 6.34
N LEU A 71 -19.76 -5.37 6.28
CA LEU A 71 -20.35 -6.71 6.16
C LEU A 71 -21.06 -7.14 7.45
N LEU A 72 -20.52 -6.78 8.62
CA LEU A 72 -21.12 -7.10 9.91
C LEU A 72 -22.47 -6.38 10.10
N GLU A 73 -22.64 -5.16 9.57
CA GLU A 73 -23.91 -4.45 9.60
C GLU A 73 -25.01 -5.13 8.74
N ARG A 74 -24.64 -5.59 7.56
CA ARG A 74 -25.56 -6.30 6.64
C ARG A 74 -24.82 -7.37 5.87
N ARG A 75 -25.15 -8.62 6.14
CA ARG A 75 -24.61 -9.80 5.44
C ARG A 75 -25.23 -9.91 4.05
N THR A 76 -24.61 -9.31 3.06
CA THR A 76 -25.05 -9.35 1.66
C THR A 76 -23.95 -9.98 0.82
N VAL A 77 -24.32 -10.83 -0.15
CA VAL A 77 -23.36 -11.49 -1.06
C VAL A 77 -22.44 -10.48 -1.74
N TRP A 78 -22.97 -9.34 -2.19
CA TRP A 78 -22.19 -8.26 -2.77
C TRP A 78 -21.09 -7.71 -1.84
N ARG A 79 -21.38 -7.56 -0.55
CA ARG A 79 -20.36 -7.09 0.42
C ARG A 79 -19.33 -8.18 0.73
N ALA A 80 -19.75 -9.44 0.69
CA ALA A 80 -18.83 -10.57 0.84
C ALA A 80 -17.87 -10.65 -0.36
N SER A 81 -18.37 -10.47 -1.59
CA SER A 81 -17.51 -10.44 -2.78
C SER A 81 -16.58 -9.23 -2.79
N ALA A 82 -17.03 -8.06 -2.33
CA ALA A 82 -16.19 -6.88 -2.15
C ALA A 82 -15.08 -7.12 -1.12
N LEU A 83 -15.40 -7.78 0.01
CA LEU A 83 -14.40 -8.16 1.00
C LEU A 83 -13.33 -9.09 0.40
N LEU A 84 -13.76 -10.11 -0.34
CA LEU A 84 -12.83 -11.03 -1.01
C LEU A 84 -11.90 -10.28 -1.97
N ALA A 85 -12.45 -9.38 -2.78
CA ALA A 85 -11.66 -8.57 -3.73
C ALA A 85 -10.63 -7.70 -3.00
N VAL A 86 -11.01 -7.00 -1.93
CA VAL A 86 -10.09 -6.14 -1.15
C VAL A 86 -9.05 -6.99 -0.41
N LEU A 87 -9.39 -8.17 0.09
CA LEU A 87 -8.44 -9.11 0.70
C LEU A 87 -7.39 -9.57 -0.30
N VAL A 88 -7.81 -9.99 -1.49
CA VAL A 88 -6.87 -10.40 -2.56
C VAL A 88 -5.95 -9.24 -2.93
N LEU A 89 -6.51 -8.02 -3.07
CA LEU A 89 -5.74 -6.83 -3.40
C LEU A 89 -4.72 -6.47 -2.30
N ALA A 90 -5.14 -6.52 -1.03
CA ALA A 90 -4.25 -6.25 0.11
C ALA A 90 -3.12 -7.30 0.20
N SER A 91 -3.47 -8.58 0.02
CA SER A 91 -2.49 -9.67 0.02
C SER A 91 -1.47 -9.52 -1.11
N ALA A 92 -1.92 -9.15 -2.31
CA ALA A 92 -1.04 -8.89 -3.45
C ALA A 92 -0.08 -7.72 -3.17
N GLN A 93 -0.54 -6.64 -2.52
CA GLN A 93 0.31 -5.50 -2.15
C GLN A 93 1.37 -5.88 -1.10
N TRP A 94 1.03 -6.70 -0.10
CA TRP A 94 1.99 -7.22 0.86
C TRP A 94 3.02 -8.14 0.19
N ALA A 95 2.56 -9.04 -0.68
CA ALA A 95 3.43 -9.94 -1.45
C ALA A 95 4.38 -9.14 -2.36
N PHE A 96 3.88 -8.10 -3.03
CA PHE A 96 4.70 -7.20 -3.84
C PHE A 96 5.78 -6.51 -3.01
N LEU A 97 5.41 -5.94 -1.85
CA LEU A 97 6.37 -5.28 -0.98
C LEU A 97 7.45 -6.23 -0.46
N TYR A 98 7.06 -7.48 -0.16
CA TYR A 98 8.00 -8.52 0.25
C TYR A 98 8.94 -8.93 -0.88
N ALA A 99 8.41 -9.17 -2.08
CA ALA A 99 9.19 -9.56 -3.26
C ALA A 99 10.12 -8.44 -3.75
N ALA A 100 9.73 -7.17 -3.56
CA ALA A 100 10.54 -6.02 -3.93
C ALA A 100 11.68 -5.71 -2.94
N ARG A 101 11.79 -6.45 -1.83
CA ARG A 101 12.91 -6.27 -0.89
C ARG A 101 14.20 -6.69 -1.56
N LEU A 102 15.17 -5.79 -1.55
CA LEU A 102 16.52 -6.13 -1.93
C LEU A 102 17.11 -7.10 -0.88
N PRO A 103 17.81 -8.14 -1.31
CA PRO A 103 18.56 -8.99 -0.37
C PRO A 103 19.57 -8.14 0.41
N PRO A 104 19.89 -8.51 1.64
CA PRO A 104 20.93 -7.83 2.40
C PRO A 104 22.24 -7.86 1.62
N TYR A 105 22.95 -6.74 1.63
CA TYR A 105 24.24 -6.66 0.96
C TYR A 105 25.26 -7.55 1.68
N THR A 106 25.81 -8.51 0.94
CA THR A 106 26.85 -9.45 1.44
C THR A 106 28.19 -9.28 0.73
N GLY A 107 28.35 -8.18 -0.02
CA GLY A 107 29.56 -7.92 -0.78
C GLY A 107 30.76 -7.44 0.08
N PRO A 108 31.93 -7.33 -0.54
CA PRO A 108 33.18 -6.95 0.14
C PRO A 108 33.26 -5.46 0.47
N ILE A 109 32.36 -4.62 -0.04
CA ILE A 109 32.40 -3.16 0.16
C ILE A 109 31.67 -2.80 1.46
N VAL A 110 32.42 -2.33 2.45
CA VAL A 110 31.91 -1.95 3.77
C VAL A 110 32.32 -0.52 4.07
N VAL A 111 31.40 0.27 4.63
CA VAL A 111 31.68 1.66 5.05
C VAL A 111 32.84 1.69 6.06
N GLY A 112 33.79 2.59 5.84
CA GLY A 112 34.98 2.76 6.71
C GLY A 112 36.10 1.75 6.46
N ARG A 113 35.98 0.87 5.50
CA ARG A 113 37.08 -0.01 5.06
C ARG A 113 37.64 0.42 3.70
N PRO A 114 38.95 0.16 3.43
CA PRO A 114 39.51 0.39 2.14
C PRO A 114 38.70 -0.33 1.05
N PHE A 115 38.56 0.33 -0.09
CA PHE A 115 37.90 -0.27 -1.25
C PHE A 115 38.70 -1.51 -1.71
N PRO A 116 38.01 -2.65 -1.99
CA PRO A 116 38.71 -3.86 -2.41
C PRO A 116 39.43 -3.65 -3.74
N ALA A 117 40.53 -4.36 -3.92
CA ALA A 117 41.26 -4.34 -5.18
C ALA A 117 40.37 -4.82 -6.33
N PHE A 118 40.35 -4.09 -7.42
CA PHE A 118 39.62 -4.42 -8.63
C PHE A 118 40.47 -4.10 -9.87
N GLU A 119 40.14 -4.76 -10.95
CA GLU A 119 40.64 -4.46 -12.26
C GLU A 119 39.49 -4.38 -13.24
N ALA A 120 39.43 -3.32 -14.00
CA ALA A 120 38.41 -3.10 -15.04
C ALA A 120 39.10 -2.54 -16.29
N LYS A 121 38.39 -2.50 -17.41
CA LYS A 121 38.89 -1.87 -18.65
C LYS A 121 38.07 -0.58 -18.88
N ARG A 122 38.78 0.47 -19.22
CA ARG A 122 38.16 1.70 -19.75
C ARG A 122 37.61 1.48 -21.16
N ALA A 123 36.81 2.38 -21.66
CA ALA A 123 36.23 2.30 -23.00
C ALA A 123 37.29 2.31 -24.09
N ASP A 124 38.47 2.87 -23.84
CA ASP A 124 39.65 2.88 -24.73
C ASP A 124 40.51 1.61 -24.61
N GLY A 125 40.09 0.63 -23.79
CA GLY A 125 40.81 -0.62 -23.57
C GLY A 125 41.92 -0.55 -22.52
N THR A 126 42.25 0.61 -21.98
CA THR A 126 43.27 0.76 -20.93
C THR A 126 42.81 0.17 -19.60
N PRO A 127 43.70 -0.39 -18.77
CA PRO A 127 43.34 -0.92 -17.47
C PRO A 127 42.95 0.20 -16.55
N PHE A 128 41.95 -0.05 -15.70
CA PHE A 128 41.46 0.83 -14.62
C PHE A 128 41.50 0.04 -13.31
N THR A 129 42.25 0.54 -12.35
CA THR A 129 42.52 -0.14 -11.08
C THR A 129 42.19 0.74 -9.90
N GLN A 130 42.22 0.18 -8.68
CA GLN A 130 42.09 0.91 -7.46
C GLN A 130 43.08 2.08 -7.31
N ARG A 131 44.28 1.98 -7.92
CA ARG A 131 45.29 3.05 -7.86
C ARG A 131 44.85 4.31 -8.58
N ASP A 132 44.01 4.17 -9.61
CA ASP A 132 43.45 5.31 -10.36
C ASP A 132 42.44 6.10 -9.55
N LEU A 133 41.96 5.55 -8.44
CA LEU A 133 41.06 6.22 -7.50
C LEU A 133 41.85 6.89 -6.34
N ALA A 134 43.14 6.66 -6.23
CA ALA A 134 43.96 7.27 -5.19
C ALA A 134 44.30 8.72 -5.56
N GLY A 135 44.11 9.64 -4.64
CA GLY A 135 44.43 11.07 -4.81
C GLY A 135 43.58 11.94 -3.86
N ASP A 136 43.77 13.25 -3.95
CA ASP A 136 43.07 14.24 -3.11
C ASP A 136 41.64 14.57 -3.61
N THR A 137 41.15 13.86 -4.63
CA THR A 137 39.84 14.04 -5.22
C THR A 137 38.83 13.03 -4.68
N HIS A 138 37.60 13.49 -4.44
CA HIS A 138 36.49 12.60 -4.11
C HIS A 138 36.01 11.89 -5.37
N ASN A 139 36.09 10.55 -5.37
CA ASN A 139 35.61 9.73 -6.46
C ASN A 139 34.22 9.17 -6.15
N VAL A 140 33.27 9.30 -7.08
CA VAL A 140 31.95 8.69 -6.99
C VAL A 140 31.87 7.56 -8.00
N LEU A 141 31.77 6.32 -7.52
CA LEU A 141 31.58 5.14 -8.35
C LEU A 141 30.09 4.80 -8.41
N VAL A 142 29.53 4.79 -9.60
CA VAL A 142 28.14 4.43 -9.85
C VAL A 142 28.11 3.06 -10.54
N PHE A 143 27.51 2.09 -9.87
CA PHE A 143 27.31 0.75 -10.43
C PHE A 143 25.85 0.63 -10.89
N PHE A 144 25.67 0.26 -12.14
CA PHE A 144 24.34 -0.03 -12.66
C PHE A 144 24.31 -1.36 -13.41
N ARG A 145 23.23 -2.07 -13.24
CA ARG A 145 22.99 -3.32 -13.95
C ARG A 145 22.08 -3.04 -15.14
N GLY A 146 22.68 -2.88 -16.30
CA GLY A 146 21.93 -2.79 -17.57
C GLY A 146 21.85 -4.14 -18.26
N ARG A 147 20.71 -4.46 -18.85
CA ARG A 147 20.63 -5.42 -19.95
C ARG A 147 20.61 -4.60 -21.24
N TRP A 148 21.64 -4.76 -22.01
CA TRP A 148 21.72 -4.20 -23.35
C TRP A 148 21.30 -5.28 -24.35
#